data_8459396cacdd8db38c6f63f0895a47b1
#
_entry.id   8459396cacdd8db38c6f63f0895a47b1
#
_cell.length_a   1.000
_cell.length_b   1.000
_cell.length_c   1.000
_cell.angle_alpha   90.00
_cell.angle_beta   90.00
_cell.angle_gamma   90.00
#
_symmetry.space_group_name_H-M   'P 1'
#
loop_
_entity.id
_entity.type
_entity.pdbx_description
1 polymer ?
#
loop_
_entity_poly.entity_id
_entity_poly.type
_entity_poly.pdbx_seq_one_letter_code
_entity_poly.pdbx_strand_id
1 'polypeptide(L)'
;MSAPAHKEPESFAFDAESEAKIATILKRYPEGKQASAVIPLLYVAQRQMGRLTQSAWVPRVAMDVIAARLSMPPIRVYEVATFYFMFNMKPIGRHHLQLCGTTPCMLRGSDDVLRACKDAGGVKGVGDTSADGLFTLTEVECLGACVNAPILQVDDDYYEDLDYDSTVKLLEAFKRGERPKPGSAIGRMASAPAGPQNVLTGQGDD
;
A
#
# COMPACT_ATOMS: atom_id res chain seq x y z
N MET A 1 2.24 -23.72 -10.29
CA MET A 1 0.79 -23.96 -10.08
C MET A 1 0.09 -22.64 -10.25
N SER A 2 -0.88 -22.53 -11.18
CA SER A 2 -1.67 -21.29 -11.38
C SER A 2 -2.46 -21.00 -10.10
N ALA A 3 -2.39 -19.76 -9.61
CA ALA A 3 -3.23 -19.34 -8.49
C ALA A 3 -4.71 -19.59 -8.85
N PRO A 4 -5.56 -19.99 -7.88
CA PRO A 4 -6.97 -20.19 -8.17
C PRO A 4 -7.56 -18.88 -8.73
N ALA A 5 -8.32 -19.01 -9.82
CA ALA A 5 -8.99 -17.88 -10.44
C ALA A 5 -9.93 -17.25 -9.40
N HIS A 6 -9.71 -15.98 -9.06
CA HIS A 6 -10.63 -15.23 -8.20
C HIS A 6 -11.95 -14.97 -8.95
N LYS A 7 -13.05 -14.91 -8.19
CA LYS A 7 -14.36 -14.61 -8.77
C LYS A 7 -14.55 -13.09 -8.84
N GLU A 8 -14.66 -12.57 -10.04
CA GLU A 8 -15.08 -11.17 -10.26
C GLU A 8 -16.51 -10.95 -9.74
N PRO A 9 -16.82 -9.82 -9.11
CA PRO A 9 -18.18 -9.46 -8.78
C PRO A 9 -19.02 -9.26 -10.05
N GLU A 10 -20.30 -9.61 -10.00
CA GLU A 10 -21.20 -9.47 -11.15
C GLU A 10 -21.54 -8.00 -11.46
N SER A 11 -21.47 -7.15 -10.44
CA SER A 11 -21.73 -5.71 -10.56
C SER A 11 -20.92 -4.92 -9.53
N PHE A 12 -20.76 -3.63 -9.79
CA PHE A 12 -20.14 -2.68 -8.87
C PHE A 12 -20.92 -1.36 -8.91
N ALA A 13 -21.15 -0.76 -7.76
CA ALA A 13 -21.63 0.60 -7.62
C ALA A 13 -20.89 1.28 -6.48
N PHE A 14 -20.62 2.57 -6.62
CA PHE A 14 -20.06 3.35 -5.52
C PHE A 14 -21.10 3.53 -4.42
N ASP A 15 -20.70 3.32 -3.17
CA ASP A 15 -21.51 3.62 -1.99
C ASP A 15 -21.59 5.14 -1.73
N ALA A 16 -22.48 5.56 -0.84
CA ALA A 16 -22.71 6.99 -0.55
C ALA A 16 -21.43 7.71 -0.07
N GLU A 17 -20.57 7.04 0.68
CA GLU A 17 -19.28 7.60 1.12
C GLU A 17 -18.35 7.84 -0.06
N SER A 18 -18.24 6.87 -0.96
CA SER A 18 -17.42 6.95 -2.16
C SER A 18 -17.95 8.00 -3.13
N GLU A 19 -19.27 8.10 -3.32
CA GLU A 19 -19.88 9.13 -4.15
C GLU A 19 -19.59 10.55 -3.63
N ALA A 20 -19.63 10.78 -2.33
CA ALA A 20 -19.27 12.06 -1.74
C ALA A 20 -17.80 12.43 -1.99
N LYS A 21 -16.89 11.44 -1.89
CA LYS A 21 -15.47 11.61 -2.21
C LYS A 21 -15.28 11.91 -3.71
N ILE A 22 -15.94 11.18 -4.58
CA ILE A 22 -15.87 11.37 -6.04
C ILE A 22 -16.35 12.77 -6.41
N ALA A 23 -17.48 13.23 -5.85
CA ALA A 23 -17.97 14.57 -6.10
C ALA A 23 -16.96 15.66 -5.72
N THR A 24 -16.25 15.47 -4.61
CA THR A 24 -15.16 16.36 -4.16
C THR A 24 -13.94 16.31 -5.09
N ILE A 25 -13.56 15.11 -5.53
CA ILE A 25 -12.44 14.90 -6.44
C ILE A 25 -12.70 15.59 -7.78
N LEU A 26 -13.86 15.37 -8.38
CA LEU A 26 -14.20 15.90 -9.71
C LEU A 26 -14.18 17.44 -9.75
N LYS A 27 -14.52 18.11 -8.66
CA LYS A 27 -14.45 19.58 -8.53
C LYS A 27 -13.02 20.16 -8.63
N ARG A 28 -11.99 19.34 -8.46
CA ARG A 28 -10.58 19.77 -8.57
C ARG A 28 -10.12 19.94 -10.02
N TYR A 29 -10.89 19.40 -10.98
CA TYR A 29 -10.53 19.41 -12.39
C TYR A 29 -11.38 20.42 -13.15
N PRO A 30 -10.80 21.18 -14.08
CA PRO A 30 -11.54 22.12 -14.93
C PRO A 30 -12.63 21.40 -15.72
N GLU A 31 -13.63 22.16 -16.16
CA GLU A 31 -14.70 21.64 -17.01
C GLU A 31 -14.13 20.95 -18.27
N GLY A 32 -14.66 19.79 -18.62
CA GLY A 32 -14.20 18.96 -19.72
C GLY A 32 -12.85 18.24 -19.49
N LYS A 33 -12.23 18.34 -18.30
CA LYS A 33 -10.98 17.67 -17.95
C LYS A 33 -11.13 16.58 -16.87
N GLN A 34 -12.34 16.16 -16.58
CA GLN A 34 -12.65 15.17 -15.53
C GLN A 34 -12.03 13.80 -15.79
N ALA A 35 -11.67 13.45 -17.04
CA ALA A 35 -10.92 12.23 -17.36
C ALA A 35 -9.61 12.11 -16.57
N SER A 36 -8.98 13.23 -16.19
CA SER A 36 -7.77 13.23 -15.35
C SER A 36 -8.01 12.73 -13.93
N ALA A 37 -9.26 12.56 -13.50
CA ALA A 37 -9.61 11.99 -12.20
C ALA A 37 -9.55 10.44 -12.17
N VAL A 38 -9.11 9.77 -13.23
CA VAL A 38 -9.09 8.29 -13.31
C VAL A 38 -8.32 7.66 -12.16
N ILE A 39 -7.11 8.12 -11.86
CA ILE A 39 -6.29 7.60 -10.76
C ILE A 39 -6.98 7.76 -9.39
N PRO A 40 -7.42 8.96 -8.97
CA PRO A 40 -8.13 9.08 -7.70
C PRO A 40 -9.46 8.30 -7.64
N LEU A 41 -10.16 8.09 -8.74
CA LEU A 41 -11.36 7.26 -8.74
C LEU A 41 -11.02 5.76 -8.58
N LEU A 42 -9.94 5.28 -9.19
CA LEU A 42 -9.43 3.93 -8.97
C LEU A 42 -9.06 3.70 -7.49
N TYR A 43 -8.43 4.67 -6.82
CA TYR A 43 -8.20 4.61 -5.38
C TYR A 43 -9.49 4.54 -4.57
N VAL A 44 -10.52 5.31 -4.94
CA VAL A 44 -11.82 5.26 -4.25
C VAL A 44 -12.43 3.87 -4.40
N ALA A 45 -12.40 3.28 -5.60
CA ALA A 45 -12.90 1.93 -5.85
C ALA A 45 -12.14 0.88 -5.04
N GLN A 46 -10.80 0.91 -5.06
CA GLN A 46 -9.96 -0.02 -4.32
C GLN A 46 -10.21 0.05 -2.81
N ARG A 47 -10.32 1.25 -2.27
CA ARG A 47 -10.61 1.46 -0.84
C ARG A 47 -12.03 1.03 -0.47
N GLN A 48 -13.01 1.25 -1.34
CA GLN A 48 -14.36 0.73 -1.12
C GLN A 48 -14.36 -0.80 -1.06
N MET A 49 -13.69 -1.46 -1.99
CA MET A 49 -13.55 -2.92 -1.95
C MET A 49 -12.88 -3.38 -0.65
N GLY A 50 -11.81 -2.71 -0.22
CA GLY A 50 -11.16 -3.00 1.06
C GLY A 50 -12.09 -2.90 2.27
N ARG A 51 -12.94 -1.86 2.31
CA ARG A 51 -13.95 -1.72 3.39
C ARG A 51 -15.01 -2.81 3.37
N LEU A 52 -15.50 -3.17 2.18
CA LEU A 52 -16.63 -4.10 2.04
C LEU A 52 -16.22 -5.57 2.12
N THR A 53 -15.02 -5.91 1.65
CA THR A 53 -14.58 -7.30 1.47
C THR A 53 -13.34 -7.66 2.28
N GLN A 54 -12.75 -6.73 3.01
CA GLN A 54 -11.46 -6.88 3.69
C GLN A 54 -10.30 -7.15 2.71
N SER A 55 -10.48 -6.84 1.43
CA SER A 55 -9.49 -7.02 0.38
C SER A 55 -9.50 -5.81 -0.55
N ALA A 56 -8.42 -5.05 -0.57
CA ALA A 56 -8.32 -3.81 -1.33
C ALA A 56 -7.81 -4.09 -2.76
N TRP A 57 -8.73 -4.23 -3.71
CA TRP A 57 -8.42 -4.45 -5.12
C TRP A 57 -9.44 -3.76 -6.04
N VAL A 58 -9.15 -3.65 -7.33
CA VAL A 58 -10.01 -2.99 -8.31
C VAL A 58 -10.62 -4.04 -9.24
N PRO A 59 -11.90 -4.43 -9.06
CA PRO A 59 -12.59 -5.33 -9.98
C PRO A 59 -12.74 -4.69 -11.37
N ARG A 60 -12.78 -5.52 -12.40
CA ARG A 60 -13.00 -5.06 -13.77
C ARG A 60 -14.30 -4.25 -13.92
N VAL A 61 -15.37 -4.71 -13.30
CA VAL A 61 -16.65 -3.98 -13.32
C VAL A 61 -16.57 -2.60 -12.69
N ALA A 62 -15.69 -2.38 -11.70
CA ALA A 62 -15.44 -1.05 -11.14
C ALA A 62 -14.74 -0.12 -12.14
N MET A 63 -13.80 -0.66 -12.93
CA MET A 63 -13.14 0.11 -13.99
C MET A 63 -14.13 0.53 -15.08
N ASP A 64 -15.08 -0.33 -15.44
CA ASP A 64 -16.15 -0.01 -16.40
C ASP A 64 -17.07 1.11 -15.87
N VAL A 65 -17.41 1.08 -14.58
CA VAL A 65 -18.19 2.16 -13.93
C VAL A 65 -17.40 3.47 -13.92
N ILE A 66 -16.10 3.44 -13.65
CA ILE A 66 -15.23 4.63 -13.71
C ILE A 66 -15.16 5.17 -15.13
N ALA A 67 -14.99 4.31 -16.12
CA ALA A 67 -14.95 4.70 -17.53
C ALA A 67 -16.24 5.42 -17.95
N ALA A 68 -17.40 4.87 -17.62
CA ALA A 68 -18.68 5.49 -17.89
C ALA A 68 -18.83 6.86 -17.18
N ARG A 69 -18.42 6.95 -15.90
CA ARG A 69 -18.46 8.18 -15.09
C ARG A 69 -17.60 9.31 -15.69
N LEU A 70 -16.45 8.97 -16.24
CA LEU A 70 -15.47 9.91 -16.80
C LEU A 70 -15.62 10.13 -18.31
N SER A 71 -16.62 9.48 -18.95
CA SER A 71 -16.82 9.49 -20.41
C SER A 71 -15.55 9.05 -21.16
N MET A 72 -14.86 8.02 -20.63
CA MET A 72 -13.65 7.44 -21.20
C MET A 72 -13.94 6.07 -21.81
N PRO A 73 -13.21 5.67 -22.87
CA PRO A 73 -13.22 4.28 -23.30
C PRO A 73 -12.72 3.36 -22.17
N PRO A 74 -13.37 2.21 -21.87
CA PRO A 74 -12.95 1.31 -20.79
C PRO A 74 -11.48 0.91 -20.85
N ILE A 75 -10.95 0.70 -22.06
CA ILE A 75 -9.52 0.33 -22.23
C ILE A 75 -8.58 1.37 -21.65
N ARG A 76 -8.92 2.66 -21.66
CA ARG A 76 -8.06 3.71 -21.09
C ARG A 76 -8.00 3.64 -19.56
N VAL A 77 -9.09 3.24 -18.91
CA VAL A 77 -9.08 2.99 -17.47
C VAL A 77 -8.26 1.74 -17.14
N TYR A 78 -8.38 0.68 -17.98
CA TYR A 78 -7.57 -0.54 -17.82
C TYR A 78 -6.07 -0.27 -18.00
N GLU A 79 -5.68 0.53 -18.99
CA GLU A 79 -4.29 0.94 -19.17
C GLU A 79 -3.72 1.59 -17.91
N VAL A 80 -4.46 2.53 -17.31
CA VAL A 80 -4.04 3.20 -16.08
C VAL A 80 -3.97 2.22 -14.92
N ALA A 81 -5.01 1.42 -14.72
CA ALA A 81 -5.09 0.49 -13.59
C ALA A 81 -3.99 -0.59 -13.64
N THR A 82 -3.61 -1.05 -14.84
CA THR A 82 -2.56 -2.07 -15.01
C THR A 82 -1.15 -1.50 -15.07
N PHE A 83 -1.00 -0.23 -15.41
CA PHE A 83 0.30 0.44 -15.45
C PHE A 83 0.83 0.78 -14.05
N TYR A 84 -0.03 1.23 -13.15
CA TYR A 84 0.38 1.69 -11.83
C TYR A 84 0.31 0.58 -10.78
N PHE A 85 1.44 0.24 -10.16
CA PHE A 85 1.59 -0.87 -9.19
C PHE A 85 0.79 -0.71 -7.89
N MET A 86 0.32 0.51 -7.57
CA MET A 86 -0.52 0.72 -6.40
C MET A 86 -1.95 0.19 -6.57
N PHE A 87 -2.33 -0.25 -7.77
CA PHE A 87 -3.63 -0.88 -7.99
C PHE A 87 -3.51 -2.39 -8.03
N ASN A 88 -4.25 -3.06 -7.17
CA ASN A 88 -4.32 -4.51 -7.12
C ASN A 88 -5.40 -5.00 -8.08
N MET A 89 -5.01 -5.79 -9.09
CA MET A 89 -5.94 -6.31 -10.12
C MET A 89 -6.63 -7.62 -9.70
N LYS A 90 -6.34 -8.11 -8.51
CA LYS A 90 -6.91 -9.33 -7.92
C LYS A 90 -7.01 -9.15 -6.41
N PRO A 91 -7.87 -9.94 -5.74
CA PRO A 91 -7.95 -9.91 -4.29
C PRO A 91 -6.59 -10.13 -3.62
N ILE A 92 -6.34 -9.36 -2.59
CA ILE A 92 -5.18 -9.45 -1.70
C ILE A 92 -5.64 -9.76 -0.28
N GLY A 93 -4.73 -10.04 0.63
CA GLY A 93 -5.00 -10.15 2.06
C GLY A 93 -5.52 -8.84 2.65
N ARG A 94 -5.99 -8.91 3.88
CA ARG A 94 -6.51 -7.75 4.61
C ARG A 94 -5.49 -6.64 4.73
N HIS A 95 -4.21 -7.00 4.89
CA HIS A 95 -3.08 -6.09 4.92
C HIS A 95 -2.12 -6.38 3.77
N HIS A 96 -1.78 -5.35 3.02
CA HIS A 96 -0.83 -5.41 1.93
C HIS A 96 0.56 -5.02 2.43
N LEU A 97 1.45 -6.02 2.52
CA LEU A 97 2.86 -5.83 2.86
C LEU A 97 3.63 -5.53 1.58
N GLN A 98 4.20 -4.35 1.47
CA GLN A 98 4.98 -3.90 0.32
C GLN A 98 6.42 -3.69 0.77
N LEU A 99 7.28 -4.65 0.44
CA LEU A 99 8.69 -4.65 0.83
C LEU A 99 9.54 -3.89 -0.18
N CYS A 100 10.27 -2.90 0.27
CA CYS A 100 11.28 -2.23 -0.56
C CYS A 100 12.54 -3.10 -0.65
N GLY A 101 12.85 -3.60 -1.88
CA GLY A 101 14.02 -4.42 -2.17
C GLY A 101 15.18 -3.66 -2.83
N THR A 102 15.08 -2.32 -3.02
CA THR A 102 16.10 -1.54 -3.72
C THR A 102 17.36 -1.34 -2.89
N THR A 103 18.44 -0.91 -3.54
CA THR A 103 19.81 -0.93 -2.99
C THR A 103 19.97 -0.45 -1.54
N PRO A 104 19.44 0.71 -1.10
CA PRO A 104 19.60 1.12 0.29
C PRO A 104 18.94 0.16 1.29
N CYS A 105 17.72 -0.33 0.98
CA CYS A 105 17.02 -1.27 1.83
C CYS A 105 17.73 -2.64 1.84
N MET A 106 18.20 -3.11 0.69
CA MET A 106 18.98 -4.35 0.56
C MET A 106 20.25 -4.28 1.40
N LEU A 107 21.03 -3.20 1.30
CA LEU A 107 22.26 -3.02 2.08
C LEU A 107 22.01 -2.89 3.59
N ARG A 108 20.83 -2.44 3.98
CA ARG A 108 20.41 -2.24 5.37
C ARG A 108 19.67 -3.45 5.96
N GLY A 109 19.44 -4.53 5.19
CA GLY A 109 18.88 -5.77 5.68
C GLY A 109 17.41 -6.02 5.31
N SER A 110 16.94 -5.60 4.12
CA SER A 110 15.59 -5.95 3.67
C SER A 110 15.34 -7.46 3.58
N ASP A 111 16.38 -8.27 3.40
CA ASP A 111 16.28 -9.74 3.44
C ASP A 111 15.84 -10.26 4.82
N ASP A 112 16.24 -9.61 5.91
CA ASP A 112 15.78 -9.93 7.25
C ASP A 112 14.31 -9.57 7.44
N VAL A 113 13.87 -8.44 6.88
CA VAL A 113 12.45 -8.05 6.85
C VAL A 113 11.64 -9.06 6.03
N LEU A 114 12.15 -9.49 4.87
CA LEU A 114 11.52 -10.54 4.05
C LEU A 114 11.38 -11.85 4.81
N ARG A 115 12.44 -12.26 5.52
CA ARG A 115 12.43 -13.47 6.35
C ARG A 115 11.37 -13.37 7.45
N ALA A 116 11.31 -12.25 8.16
CA ALA A 116 10.29 -12.01 9.18
C ALA A 116 8.86 -12.05 8.60
N CYS A 117 8.65 -11.51 7.40
CA CYS A 117 7.35 -11.61 6.71
C CYS A 117 6.98 -13.06 6.40
N LYS A 118 7.93 -13.92 6.04
CA LYS A 118 7.68 -15.35 5.84
C LYS A 118 7.38 -16.06 7.16
N ASP A 119 8.22 -15.88 8.14
CA ASP A 119 8.19 -16.62 9.41
C ASP A 119 7.00 -16.19 10.27
N ALA A 120 6.82 -14.90 10.48
CA ALA A 120 5.73 -14.35 11.30
C ALA A 120 4.49 -14.01 10.48
N GLY A 121 4.61 -13.53 9.24
CA GLY A 121 3.46 -13.21 8.39
C GLY A 121 2.76 -14.43 7.78
N GLY A 122 3.41 -15.59 7.75
CA GLY A 122 2.85 -16.82 7.19
C GLY A 122 2.71 -16.81 5.67
N VAL A 123 3.44 -15.93 4.97
CA VAL A 123 3.51 -15.89 3.52
C VAL A 123 4.69 -16.74 3.03
N LYS A 124 4.52 -17.48 1.93
CA LYS A 124 5.60 -18.34 1.39
C LYS A 124 6.68 -17.54 0.67
N GLY A 125 6.34 -16.37 0.18
CA GLY A 125 7.25 -15.49 -0.54
C GLY A 125 6.56 -14.30 -1.17
N VAL A 126 7.30 -13.57 -1.99
CA VAL A 126 6.79 -12.44 -2.75
C VAL A 126 5.68 -12.89 -3.70
N GLY A 127 4.58 -12.14 -3.76
CA GLY A 127 3.39 -12.44 -4.56
C GLY A 127 2.40 -13.41 -3.91
N ASP A 128 2.69 -13.87 -2.69
CA ASP A 128 1.83 -14.82 -1.96
C ASP A 128 0.95 -14.14 -0.92
N THR A 129 -0.16 -14.80 -0.60
CA THR A 129 -1.08 -14.41 0.46
C THR A 129 -1.05 -15.48 1.55
N SER A 130 -1.00 -15.07 2.82
CA SER A 130 -1.04 -15.97 3.97
C SER A 130 -2.31 -16.84 3.96
N ALA A 131 -2.22 -18.05 4.50
CA ALA A 131 -3.32 -19.03 4.45
C ALA A 131 -4.59 -18.54 5.15
N ASP A 132 -4.46 -17.66 6.14
CA ASP A 132 -5.56 -17.01 6.85
C ASP A 132 -6.14 -15.79 6.11
N GLY A 133 -5.56 -15.41 4.96
CA GLY A 133 -5.98 -14.25 4.19
C GLY A 133 -5.61 -12.90 4.82
N LEU A 134 -4.77 -12.88 5.85
CA LEU A 134 -4.45 -11.66 6.57
C LEU A 134 -3.44 -10.80 5.83
N PHE A 135 -2.35 -11.39 5.33
CA PHE A 135 -1.24 -10.67 4.69
C PHE A 135 -1.06 -11.09 3.24
N THR A 136 -0.83 -10.13 2.36
CA THR A 136 -0.26 -10.36 1.04
C THR A 136 1.06 -9.62 0.95
N LEU A 137 2.14 -10.32 0.56
CA LEU A 137 3.46 -9.74 0.41
C LEU A 137 3.77 -9.47 -1.07
N THR A 138 4.15 -8.24 -1.38
CA THR A 138 4.72 -7.87 -2.67
C THR A 138 6.07 -7.17 -2.46
N GLU A 139 6.99 -7.37 -3.38
CA GLU A 139 8.18 -6.56 -3.49
C GLU A 139 7.88 -5.35 -4.38
N VAL A 140 8.32 -4.18 -3.94
CA VAL A 140 8.12 -2.92 -4.65
C VAL A 140 9.46 -2.23 -4.88
N GLU A 141 9.48 -1.30 -5.83
CA GLU A 141 10.60 -0.42 -6.05
C GLU A 141 10.76 0.60 -4.91
N CYS A 142 11.73 1.49 -5.02
CA CYS A 142 12.08 2.44 -3.96
C CYS A 142 10.88 3.24 -3.45
N LEU A 143 10.58 3.09 -2.15
CA LEU A 143 9.53 3.83 -1.46
C LEU A 143 9.93 5.27 -1.08
N GLY A 144 11.17 5.69 -1.39
CA GLY A 144 11.63 7.07 -1.23
C GLY A 144 12.10 7.46 0.16
N ALA A 145 12.05 6.56 1.16
CA ALA A 145 12.48 6.82 2.54
C ALA A 145 13.84 6.16 2.87
N CYS A 146 14.78 6.17 1.93
CA CYS A 146 16.06 5.45 1.99
C CYS A 146 16.92 5.78 3.22
N VAL A 147 16.79 6.98 3.79
CA VAL A 147 17.52 7.39 5.00
C VAL A 147 17.15 6.50 6.19
N ASN A 148 15.90 6.01 6.24
CA ASN A 148 15.37 5.18 7.30
C ASN A 148 15.18 3.71 6.87
N ALA A 149 15.99 3.26 5.90
CA ALA A 149 15.97 1.87 5.43
C ALA A 149 16.36 0.88 6.55
N PRO A 150 15.82 -0.36 6.57
CA PRO A 150 14.84 -0.94 5.64
C PRO A 150 13.41 -0.49 5.89
N ILE A 151 12.57 -0.56 4.84
CA ILE A 151 11.20 -0.06 4.86
C ILE A 151 10.23 -1.14 4.42
N LEU A 152 9.16 -1.29 5.19
CA LEU A 152 7.98 -2.05 4.84
C LEU A 152 6.78 -1.10 4.84
N GLN A 153 6.10 -0.96 3.72
CA GLN A 153 4.80 -0.30 3.70
C GLN A 153 3.72 -1.34 4.01
N VAL A 154 2.88 -1.05 4.98
CA VAL A 154 1.69 -1.86 5.28
C VAL A 154 0.46 -1.01 4.98
N ASP A 155 -0.31 -1.41 3.98
CA ASP A 155 -1.42 -0.64 3.43
C ASP A 155 -0.95 0.76 2.96
N ASP A 156 -1.36 1.83 3.67
CA ASP A 156 -0.98 3.22 3.36
C ASP A 156 0.16 3.75 4.26
N ASP A 157 0.64 2.96 5.23
CA ASP A 157 1.56 3.43 6.28
C ASP A 157 2.98 2.87 6.10
N TYR A 158 4.01 3.70 6.30
CA TYR A 158 5.42 3.29 6.29
C TYR A 158 5.88 2.90 7.69
N TYR A 159 6.57 1.76 7.75
CA TYR A 159 7.33 1.30 8.91
C TYR A 159 8.80 1.24 8.52
N GLU A 160 9.63 1.92 9.27
CA GLU A 160 10.97 2.32 8.86
C GLU A 160 12.01 1.86 9.90
N ASP A 161 13.30 1.86 9.52
CA ASP A 161 14.40 1.40 10.37
C ASP A 161 14.17 -0.02 10.92
N LEU A 162 13.57 -0.88 10.10
CA LEU A 162 13.18 -2.23 10.51
C LEU A 162 14.37 -3.18 10.56
N ASP A 163 14.27 -4.15 11.45
CA ASP A 163 15.05 -5.37 11.49
C ASP A 163 14.11 -6.59 11.58
N TYR A 164 14.66 -7.78 11.74
CA TYR A 164 13.86 -9.00 11.88
C TYR A 164 12.90 -8.91 13.07
N ASP A 165 13.41 -8.56 14.25
CA ASP A 165 12.65 -8.59 15.50
C ASP A 165 11.55 -7.54 15.55
N SER A 166 11.82 -6.32 15.08
CA SER A 166 10.83 -5.24 14.98
C SER A 166 9.75 -5.57 13.95
N THR A 167 10.12 -6.22 12.84
CA THR A 167 9.17 -6.68 11.83
C THR A 167 8.26 -7.79 12.40
N VAL A 168 8.80 -8.76 13.11
CA VAL A 168 8.00 -9.79 13.79
C VAL A 168 7.00 -9.16 14.75
N LYS A 169 7.44 -8.22 15.61
CA LYS A 169 6.55 -7.50 16.55
C LYS A 169 5.45 -6.74 15.83
N LEU A 170 5.79 -6.09 14.72
CA LEU A 170 4.85 -5.36 13.87
C LEU A 170 3.76 -6.30 13.34
N LEU A 171 4.13 -7.42 12.73
CA LEU A 171 3.19 -8.38 12.15
C LEU A 171 2.32 -9.03 13.21
N GLU A 172 2.88 -9.39 14.36
CA GLU A 172 2.12 -9.93 15.49
C GLU A 172 1.10 -8.92 16.04
N ALA A 173 1.41 -7.62 16.04
CA ALA A 173 0.45 -6.58 16.42
C ALA A 173 -0.72 -6.52 15.43
N PHE A 174 -0.46 -6.56 14.11
CA PHE A 174 -1.51 -6.63 13.09
C PHE A 174 -2.38 -7.89 13.22
N LYS A 175 -1.79 -9.05 13.55
CA LYS A 175 -2.55 -10.29 13.84
C LYS A 175 -3.52 -10.13 15.01
N ARG A 176 -3.13 -9.37 16.03
CA ARG A 176 -4.03 -9.04 17.16
C ARG A 176 -5.08 -7.98 16.82
N GLY A 177 -5.07 -7.43 15.60
CA GLY A 177 -5.96 -6.34 15.18
C GLY A 177 -5.53 -4.96 15.65
N GLU A 178 -4.32 -4.84 16.17
CA GLU A 178 -3.72 -3.57 16.54
C GLU A 178 -3.18 -2.85 15.28
N ARG A 179 -3.08 -1.52 15.37
CA ARG A 179 -2.45 -0.71 14.32
C ARG A 179 -1.29 0.07 14.93
N PRO A 180 -0.05 -0.45 14.89
CA PRO A 180 1.12 0.22 15.43
C PRO A 180 1.33 1.60 14.80
N LYS A 181 1.93 2.51 15.56
CA LYS A 181 2.25 3.84 15.07
C LYS A 181 3.24 3.73 13.89
N PRO A 182 2.93 4.31 12.72
CA PRO A 182 3.86 4.37 11.59
C PRO A 182 5.14 5.15 11.90
N GLY A 183 6.16 4.92 11.09
CA GLY A 183 7.45 5.59 11.14
C GLY A 183 8.57 4.70 11.67
N SER A 184 9.61 5.32 12.23
CA SER A 184 10.84 4.65 12.63
C SER A 184 10.67 3.73 13.84
N ALA A 185 11.12 2.47 13.71
CA ALA A 185 11.14 1.50 14.80
C ALA A 185 12.13 1.86 15.93
N ILE A 186 13.11 2.74 15.65
CA ILE A 186 14.11 3.19 16.62
C ILE A 186 13.84 4.61 17.16
N GLY A 187 12.68 5.18 16.83
CA GLY A 187 12.24 6.47 17.37
C GLY A 187 12.86 7.69 16.72
N ARG A 188 13.34 7.58 15.49
CA ARG A 188 13.79 8.75 14.72
C ARG A 188 12.63 9.72 14.47
N MET A 189 12.95 11.01 14.46
CA MET A 189 12.02 12.04 14.01
C MET A 189 12.22 12.24 12.49
N ALA A 190 11.30 11.75 11.69
CA ALA A 190 11.39 11.77 10.23
C ALA A 190 12.76 11.23 9.75
N SER A 191 13.47 11.93 8.89
CA SER A 191 14.79 11.56 8.36
C SER A 191 15.97 12.09 9.20
N ALA A 192 15.72 12.53 10.43
CA ALA A 192 16.79 12.99 11.32
C ALA A 192 17.77 11.84 11.67
N PRO A 193 19.05 12.12 11.95
CA PRO A 193 19.98 11.12 12.43
C PRO A 193 19.47 10.41 13.69
N ALA A 194 19.84 9.14 13.86
CA ALA A 194 19.61 8.44 15.12
C ALA A 194 20.53 9.03 16.19
N GLY A 195 19.96 9.65 17.22
CA GLY A 195 20.69 10.27 18.29
C GLY A 195 20.21 11.70 18.59
N PRO A 196 20.86 12.39 19.53
CA PRO A 196 20.48 13.76 19.86
C PRO A 196 20.66 14.68 18.66
N GLN A 197 19.69 15.55 18.45
CA GLN A 197 19.77 16.58 17.42
C GLN A 197 20.56 17.76 18.00
N ASN A 198 21.74 17.98 17.48
CA ASN A 198 22.61 19.08 17.89
C ASN A 198 22.74 20.18 16.81
N VAL A 199 22.07 20.03 15.67
CA VAL A 199 22.05 21.03 14.61
C VAL A 199 21.09 22.17 15.01
N LEU A 200 21.57 23.41 14.98
CA LEU A 200 20.85 24.63 15.34
C LEU A 200 20.42 24.72 16.81
N THR A 201 20.91 23.89 17.70
CA THR A 201 20.62 23.95 19.15
C THR A 201 21.50 24.96 19.90
N GLY A 202 22.48 25.59 19.24
CA GLY A 202 23.45 26.50 19.84
C GLY A 202 24.49 25.78 20.71
N GLN A 203 24.46 24.46 20.78
CA GLN A 203 25.52 23.67 21.38
C GLN A 203 26.55 23.41 20.28
N GLY A 204 27.51 24.32 20.12
CA GLY A 204 28.68 24.08 19.30
C GLY A 204 29.51 22.96 19.91
N ASP A 205 30.10 22.15 19.06
CA ASP A 205 31.16 21.24 19.47
C ASP A 205 32.35 22.11 19.97
N ASP A 206 32.61 22.12 21.28
CA ASP A 206 33.86 22.57 21.87
C ASP A 206 34.89 21.44 21.79
#